data_95788f525a9d0ab1aefad5a23802f3aa
#
_entry.id   95788f525a9d0ab1aefad5a23802f3aa
#
_cell.length_a   1.000
_cell.length_b   1.000
_cell.length_c   1.000
_cell.angle_alpha   90.00
_cell.angle_beta   90.00
_cell.angle_gamma   90.00
#
_symmetry.space_group_name_H-M   'P 1'
#
loop_
_entity.id
_entity.type
_entity.pdbx_description
1 polymer ?
#
loop_
_entity_poly.entity_id
_entity_poly.type
_entity_poly.pdbx_seq_one_letter_code
_entity_poly.pdbx_strand_id
1 'polypeptide(L)'
;MYILSCEKPEKGGGIYRCEINDGSLKINAYLPCDRPMYAVRAGGRLHVLLREPFANGENSGYFSCSEDLSDKTGVRDTLGKVACHLCVIENDVYIANYISGNIVKNCERAVAHTGHGANAQRQEAPHTHCVIPSPCGKYILCTDLGTDALYIYDRELNLKNTAKVPEGYGIRHFVFSKDGKYIYAVNELI
;
A
#
# COMPACT_ATOMS: atom_id res chain seq x y z
N MET A 1 -13.20 -9.79 11.10
CA MET A 1 -12.39 -10.00 9.88
C MET A 1 -12.92 -9.11 8.76
N TYR A 2 -12.07 -8.65 7.83
CA TYR A 2 -12.52 -7.94 6.62
C TYR A 2 -12.09 -8.73 5.39
N ILE A 3 -12.96 -8.74 4.37
CA ILE A 3 -12.68 -9.29 3.05
C ILE A 3 -12.85 -8.14 2.06
N LEU A 4 -11.85 -7.93 1.21
CA LEU A 4 -11.88 -6.95 0.13
C LEU A 4 -12.14 -7.70 -1.18
N SER A 5 -13.24 -7.35 -1.85
CA SER A 5 -13.56 -7.84 -3.19
C SER A 5 -13.11 -6.81 -4.22
N CYS A 6 -11.99 -7.08 -4.89
CA CYS A 6 -11.38 -6.19 -5.88
C CYS A 6 -12.14 -6.24 -7.21
N GLU A 7 -13.43 -5.90 -7.15
CA GLU A 7 -14.37 -5.81 -8.27
C GLU A 7 -15.14 -4.48 -8.23
N LYS A 8 -15.90 -4.21 -9.27
CA LYS A 8 -16.83 -3.07 -9.31
C LYS A 8 -18.04 -3.35 -8.40
N PRO A 9 -18.66 -2.31 -7.80
CA PRO A 9 -19.81 -2.47 -6.89
C PRO A 9 -20.96 -3.30 -7.48
N GLU A 10 -21.29 -3.13 -8.76
CA GLU A 10 -22.33 -3.89 -9.45
C GLU A 10 -22.03 -5.38 -9.61
N LYS A 11 -20.77 -5.78 -9.38
CA LYS A 11 -20.31 -7.17 -9.35
C LYS A 11 -19.94 -7.65 -7.95
N GLY A 12 -20.39 -6.97 -6.90
CA GLY A 12 -20.08 -7.30 -5.52
C GLY A 12 -18.72 -6.76 -5.04
N GLY A 13 -18.17 -5.76 -5.73
CA GLY A 13 -16.96 -5.06 -5.29
C GLY A 13 -17.20 -4.25 -4.03
N GLY A 14 -16.29 -4.35 -3.06
CA GLY A 14 -16.44 -3.65 -1.80
C GLY A 14 -15.73 -4.34 -0.63
N ILE A 15 -16.06 -3.89 0.55
CA ILE A 15 -15.52 -4.38 1.81
C ILE A 15 -16.62 -5.11 2.57
N TYR A 16 -16.34 -6.35 2.95
CA TYR A 16 -17.23 -7.17 3.78
C TYR A 16 -16.63 -7.30 5.17
N ARG A 17 -17.40 -6.93 6.19
CA ARG A 17 -17.07 -7.26 7.58
C ARG A 17 -17.71 -8.58 7.94
N CYS A 18 -16.88 -9.53 8.38
CA CYS A 18 -17.28 -10.90 8.60
C CYS A 18 -16.88 -11.38 9.99
N GLU A 19 -17.63 -12.35 10.50
CA GLU A 19 -17.29 -13.18 11.67
C GLU A 19 -17.22 -14.65 11.26
N ILE A 20 -16.38 -15.40 11.94
CA ILE A 20 -16.31 -16.86 11.79
C ILE A 20 -16.91 -17.47 13.05
N ASN A 21 -18.01 -18.19 12.89
CA ASN A 21 -18.70 -18.89 13.96
C ASN A 21 -18.85 -20.36 13.54
N ASP A 22 -18.34 -21.27 14.35
CA ASP A 22 -18.42 -22.73 14.13
C ASP A 22 -18.02 -23.16 12.70
N GLY A 23 -16.93 -22.57 12.18
CA GLY A 23 -16.44 -22.87 10.83
C GLY A 23 -17.23 -22.22 9.69
N SER A 24 -18.30 -21.49 9.97
CA SER A 24 -19.12 -20.77 9.00
C SER A 24 -18.80 -19.28 8.99
N LEU A 25 -18.73 -18.69 7.78
CA LEU A 25 -18.53 -17.27 7.58
C LEU A 25 -19.87 -16.54 7.57
N LYS A 26 -20.04 -15.57 8.50
CA LYS A 26 -21.20 -14.67 8.55
C LYS A 26 -20.79 -13.26 8.16
N ILE A 27 -21.46 -12.70 7.14
CA ILE A 27 -21.30 -11.29 6.75
C ILE A 27 -22.18 -10.43 7.64
N ASN A 28 -21.57 -9.47 8.36
CA ASN A 28 -22.28 -8.59 9.30
C ASN A 28 -22.47 -7.16 8.75
N ALA A 29 -21.61 -6.73 7.81
CA ALA A 29 -21.73 -5.43 7.13
C ALA A 29 -21.07 -5.50 5.75
N TYR A 30 -21.53 -4.63 4.85
CA TYR A 30 -20.99 -4.47 3.50
C TYR A 30 -20.92 -2.98 3.13
N LEU A 31 -19.77 -2.54 2.67
CA LEU A 31 -19.53 -1.20 2.14
C LEU A 31 -19.18 -1.32 0.66
N PRO A 32 -20.07 -0.94 -0.28
CA PRO A 32 -19.75 -0.94 -1.69
C PRO A 32 -18.68 0.09 -2.02
N CYS A 33 -17.63 -0.31 -2.72
CA CYS A 33 -16.60 0.57 -3.27
C CYS A 33 -15.90 -0.09 -4.45
N ASP A 34 -15.37 0.74 -5.35
CA ASP A 34 -14.77 0.26 -6.60
C ASP A 34 -13.38 -0.34 -6.33
N ARG A 35 -13.24 -1.62 -6.57
CA ARG A 35 -11.98 -2.38 -6.56
C ARG A 35 -11.05 -2.07 -5.38
N PRO A 36 -11.49 -2.29 -4.12
CA PRO A 36 -10.61 -2.15 -2.96
C PRO A 36 -9.48 -3.18 -3.03
N MET A 37 -8.25 -2.69 -3.01
CA MET A 37 -7.05 -3.49 -3.24
C MET A 37 -6.36 -3.91 -1.95
N TYR A 38 -6.24 -2.98 -1.03
CA TYR A 38 -5.49 -3.17 0.21
C TYR A 38 -6.10 -2.34 1.35
N ALA A 39 -6.02 -2.84 2.57
CA ALA A 39 -6.52 -2.11 3.72
C ALA A 39 -5.73 -2.43 4.99
N VAL A 40 -5.60 -1.44 5.87
CA VAL A 40 -5.05 -1.60 7.22
C VAL A 40 -5.96 -0.98 8.26
N ARG A 41 -5.94 -1.54 9.47
CA ARG A 41 -6.60 -0.97 10.65
C ARG A 41 -5.59 -0.13 11.42
N ALA A 42 -5.91 1.13 11.64
CA ALA A 42 -5.12 2.04 12.46
C ALA A 42 -6.01 3.15 13.05
N GLY A 43 -5.70 3.60 14.25
CA GLY A 43 -6.42 4.70 14.91
C GLY A 43 -7.94 4.49 15.03
N GLY A 44 -8.40 3.24 15.17
CA GLY A 44 -9.84 2.90 15.24
C GLY A 44 -10.57 2.99 13.89
N ARG A 45 -9.85 3.11 12.80
CA ARG A 45 -10.42 3.18 11.44
C ARG A 45 -9.81 2.12 10.52
N LEU A 46 -10.51 1.81 9.44
CA LEU A 46 -10.02 1.04 8.31
C LEU A 46 -9.59 2.02 7.22
N HIS A 47 -8.33 1.98 6.81
CA HIS A 47 -7.74 2.77 5.74
C HIS A 47 -7.65 1.89 4.50
N VAL A 48 -8.19 2.37 3.37
CA VAL A 48 -8.46 1.54 2.18
C VAL A 48 -7.90 2.18 0.92
N LEU A 49 -7.21 1.38 0.11
CA LEU A 49 -6.80 1.73 -1.25
C LEU A 49 -7.75 1.15 -2.28
N LEU A 50 -8.11 1.95 -3.25
CA LEU A 50 -8.80 1.56 -4.47
C LEU A 50 -7.77 1.45 -5.60
N ARG A 51 -7.72 0.31 -6.27
CA ARG A 51 -6.69 0.00 -7.27
C ARG A 51 -6.76 0.88 -8.52
N GLU A 52 -7.94 0.92 -9.09
CA GLU A 52 -8.18 1.56 -10.38
C GLU A 52 -8.46 3.06 -10.22
N PRO A 53 -8.38 3.81 -11.33
CA PRO A 53 -8.76 5.20 -11.30
C PRO A 53 -10.15 5.41 -10.70
N PHE A 54 -10.25 6.36 -9.80
CA PHE A 54 -11.53 6.78 -9.26
C PHE A 54 -12.00 8.06 -9.95
N ALA A 55 -13.30 8.23 -10.01
CA ALA A 55 -13.95 9.34 -10.74
C ALA A 55 -13.48 9.38 -12.20
N ASN A 56 -13.06 10.53 -12.69
CA ASN A 56 -12.56 10.73 -14.06
C ASN A 56 -11.03 10.87 -14.12
N GLY A 57 -10.33 10.55 -13.02
CA GLY A 57 -8.87 10.62 -12.93
C GLY A 57 -8.18 9.35 -13.45
N GLU A 58 -6.85 9.39 -13.48
CA GLU A 58 -6.01 8.23 -13.82
C GLU A 58 -5.36 7.60 -12.58
N ASN A 59 -5.36 8.31 -11.45
CA ASN A 59 -4.73 7.86 -10.21
C ASN A 59 -5.66 6.97 -9.39
N SER A 60 -5.08 6.16 -8.54
CA SER A 60 -5.80 5.35 -7.57
C SER A 60 -6.43 6.20 -6.46
N GLY A 61 -7.36 5.62 -5.71
CA GLY A 61 -8.07 6.30 -4.64
C GLY A 61 -7.70 5.80 -3.26
N TYR A 62 -7.87 6.66 -2.27
CA TYR A 62 -7.74 6.35 -0.85
C TYR A 62 -8.94 6.91 -0.08
N PHE A 63 -9.46 6.15 0.88
CA PHE A 63 -10.42 6.64 1.86
C PHE A 63 -10.20 5.94 3.21
N SER A 64 -10.81 6.46 4.27
CA SER A 64 -10.94 5.72 5.54
C SER A 64 -12.41 5.60 5.94
N CYS A 65 -12.73 4.56 6.70
CA CYS A 65 -14.05 4.38 7.31
C CYS A 65 -13.91 3.86 8.74
N SER A 66 -14.99 3.95 9.49
CA SER A 66 -15.09 3.30 10.80
C SER A 66 -14.99 1.78 10.66
N GLU A 67 -14.59 1.09 11.72
CA GLU A 67 -14.45 -0.38 11.71
C GLU A 67 -15.79 -1.13 11.51
N ASP A 68 -16.92 -0.49 11.74
CA ASP A 68 -18.25 -1.04 11.42
C ASP A 68 -18.69 -0.77 9.98
N LEU A 69 -17.88 -0.06 9.20
CA LEU A 69 -18.08 0.34 7.81
C LEU A 69 -19.13 1.45 7.60
N SER A 70 -19.55 2.15 8.64
CA SER A 70 -20.64 3.16 8.56
C SER A 70 -20.15 4.56 8.19
N ASP A 71 -19.04 5.03 8.77
CA ASP A 71 -18.52 6.40 8.62
C ASP A 71 -17.38 6.41 7.60
N LYS A 72 -17.70 6.62 6.32
CA LYS A 72 -16.74 6.70 5.21
C LYS A 72 -16.39 8.13 4.87
N THR A 73 -15.09 8.44 4.80
CA THR A 73 -14.61 9.73 4.25
C THR A 73 -14.78 9.82 2.75
N GLY A 74 -14.66 11.03 2.19
CA GLY A 74 -14.50 11.20 0.74
C GLY A 74 -13.26 10.48 0.23
N VAL A 75 -13.31 10.04 -1.04
CA VAL A 75 -12.15 9.43 -1.70
C VAL A 75 -11.16 10.53 -2.09
N ARG A 76 -9.89 10.33 -1.76
CA ARG A 76 -8.77 11.22 -2.10
C ARG A 76 -7.89 10.58 -3.16
N ASP A 77 -7.28 11.40 -4.00
CA ASP A 77 -6.29 11.01 -5.00
C ASP A 77 -5.01 10.52 -4.33
N THR A 78 -4.50 9.34 -4.70
CA THR A 78 -3.22 8.83 -4.21
C THR A 78 -2.00 9.42 -4.91
N LEU A 79 -2.18 10.38 -5.82
CA LEU A 79 -1.14 11.01 -6.64
C LEU A 79 -0.31 10.00 -7.45
N GLY A 80 -0.92 8.87 -7.81
CA GLY A 80 -0.28 7.82 -8.58
C GLY A 80 -1.20 6.68 -8.97
N LYS A 81 -0.71 5.84 -9.89
CA LYS A 81 -1.45 4.73 -10.50
C LYS A 81 -1.12 3.42 -9.80
N VAL A 82 -2.15 2.60 -9.63
CA VAL A 82 -2.08 1.26 -9.03
C VAL A 82 -1.48 1.32 -7.61
N ALA A 83 -2.18 2.03 -6.71
CA ALA A 83 -1.86 2.01 -5.29
C ALA A 83 -2.00 0.57 -4.76
N CYS A 84 -0.92 0.01 -4.20
CA CYS A 84 -0.87 -1.41 -3.84
C CYS A 84 -0.60 -1.68 -2.35
N HIS A 85 -0.02 -0.73 -1.64
CA HIS A 85 0.27 -0.87 -0.22
C HIS A 85 0.18 0.46 0.51
N LEU A 86 -0.24 0.43 1.78
CA LEU A 86 -0.22 1.60 2.65
C LEU A 86 0.19 1.21 4.07
N CYS A 87 0.72 2.18 4.80
CA CYS A 87 0.83 2.10 6.24
C CYS A 87 0.36 3.41 6.88
N VAL A 88 0.02 3.31 8.16
CA VAL A 88 -0.41 4.46 8.97
C VAL A 88 0.46 4.50 10.22
N ILE A 89 0.97 5.67 10.54
CA ILE A 89 1.70 5.91 11.78
C ILE A 89 1.20 7.22 12.39
N GLU A 90 0.63 7.14 13.59
CA GLU A 90 -0.10 8.23 14.23
C GLU A 90 -1.25 8.71 13.31
N ASN A 91 -1.14 9.91 12.73
CA ASN A 91 -2.13 10.46 11.80
C ASN A 91 -1.63 10.50 10.34
N ASP A 92 -0.40 10.07 10.08
CA ASP A 92 0.19 10.09 8.74
C ASP A 92 -0.07 8.78 8.01
N VAL A 93 -0.53 8.89 6.77
CA VAL A 93 -0.75 7.78 5.83
C VAL A 93 0.33 7.82 4.75
N TYR A 94 1.00 6.68 4.54
CA TYR A 94 1.99 6.53 3.48
C TYR A 94 1.51 5.47 2.49
N ILE A 95 1.61 5.76 1.19
CA ILE A 95 1.05 4.95 0.10
C ILE A 95 2.17 4.66 -0.91
N ALA A 96 2.25 3.40 -1.36
CA ALA A 96 3.07 3.00 -2.50
C ALA A 96 2.19 2.83 -3.74
N ASN A 97 2.53 3.52 -4.84
CA ASN A 97 1.83 3.43 -6.13
C ASN A 97 2.73 2.70 -7.14
N TYR A 98 2.36 1.47 -7.46
CA TYR A 98 3.20 0.54 -8.24
C TYR A 98 3.57 1.06 -9.64
N ILE A 99 2.58 1.44 -10.43
CA ILE A 99 2.84 1.88 -11.82
C ILE A 99 3.48 3.26 -11.90
N SER A 100 3.17 4.16 -10.95
CA SER A 100 3.82 5.47 -10.91
C SER A 100 5.21 5.46 -10.28
N GLY A 101 5.62 4.36 -9.63
CA GLY A 101 6.92 4.24 -8.98
C GLY A 101 7.17 5.34 -7.94
N ASN A 102 6.13 5.75 -7.20
CA ASN A 102 6.24 6.79 -6.20
C ASN A 102 5.71 6.38 -4.83
N ILE A 103 6.24 7.02 -3.79
CA ILE A 103 5.69 6.98 -2.44
C ILE A 103 4.97 8.30 -2.14
N VAL A 104 3.85 8.23 -1.43
CA VAL A 104 3.00 9.39 -1.16
C VAL A 104 2.70 9.48 0.33
N LYS A 105 2.78 10.69 0.90
CA LYS A 105 2.34 11.01 2.26
C LYS A 105 1.02 11.78 2.22
N ASN A 106 0.01 11.31 2.96
CA ASN A 106 -1.28 11.99 3.21
C ASN A 106 -2.07 12.38 1.94
N CYS A 107 -1.81 11.73 0.79
CA CYS A 107 -2.37 12.15 -0.50
C CYS A 107 -2.05 13.63 -0.86
N GLU A 108 -0.93 14.16 -0.41
CA GLU A 108 -0.53 15.57 -0.57
C GLU A 108 0.89 15.71 -1.10
N ARG A 109 1.81 14.87 -0.63
CA ARG A 109 3.22 14.89 -1.02
C ARG A 109 3.61 13.58 -1.68
N ALA A 110 4.04 13.63 -2.93
CA ALA A 110 4.58 12.50 -3.68
C ALA A 110 6.10 12.63 -3.88
N VAL A 111 6.81 11.51 -3.76
CA VAL A 111 8.24 11.39 -4.10
C VAL A 111 8.37 10.23 -5.09
N ALA A 112 8.75 10.53 -6.32
CA ALA A 112 8.98 9.54 -7.36
C ALA A 112 10.39 8.95 -7.25
N HIS A 113 10.51 7.64 -7.46
CA HIS A 113 11.79 7.01 -7.67
C HIS A 113 12.24 7.17 -9.14
N THR A 114 13.51 6.90 -9.39
CA THR A 114 14.10 6.94 -10.74
C THR A 114 15.01 5.74 -10.94
N GLY A 115 15.14 5.28 -12.19
CA GLY A 115 15.99 4.16 -12.56
C GLY A 115 15.19 2.99 -13.13
N HIS A 116 15.89 1.90 -13.32
CA HIS A 116 15.37 0.62 -13.83
C HIS A 116 16.26 -0.53 -13.33
N GLY A 117 15.82 -1.77 -13.49
CA GLY A 117 16.58 -2.98 -13.17
C GLY A 117 16.96 -3.76 -14.43
N ALA A 118 17.48 -4.98 -14.22
CA ALA A 118 17.96 -5.84 -15.30
C ALA A 118 16.84 -6.50 -16.10
N ASN A 119 15.68 -6.72 -15.51
CA ASN A 119 14.55 -7.35 -16.17
C ASN A 119 13.77 -6.32 -16.99
N ALA A 120 14.01 -6.26 -18.30
CA ALA A 120 13.42 -5.27 -19.20
C ALA A 120 11.88 -5.33 -19.30
N GLN A 121 11.24 -6.42 -18.88
CA GLN A 121 9.77 -6.58 -18.90
C GLN A 121 9.10 -6.21 -17.57
N ARG A 122 9.84 -6.28 -16.48
CA ARG A 122 9.29 -6.11 -15.14
C ARG A 122 9.96 -5.00 -14.33
N GLN A 123 11.09 -4.49 -14.84
CA GLN A 123 11.90 -3.46 -14.20
C GLN A 123 12.26 -2.34 -15.18
N GLU A 124 11.40 -2.08 -16.17
CA GLU A 124 11.56 -1.00 -17.16
C GLU A 124 11.50 0.39 -16.53
N ALA A 125 10.89 0.48 -15.35
CA ALA A 125 10.71 1.70 -14.57
C ALA A 125 10.68 1.37 -13.06
N PRO A 126 10.69 2.36 -12.15
CA PRO A 126 10.45 2.12 -10.74
C PRO A 126 9.05 1.56 -10.49
N HIS A 127 8.94 0.61 -9.55
CA HIS A 127 7.69 -0.02 -9.13
C HIS A 127 7.65 -0.14 -7.60
N THR A 128 7.24 0.92 -6.91
CA THR A 128 7.12 0.90 -5.46
C THR A 128 6.05 -0.10 -5.03
N HIS A 129 6.33 -0.96 -4.05
CA HIS A 129 5.41 -2.04 -3.72
C HIS A 129 5.00 -2.12 -2.25
N CYS A 130 5.91 -2.01 -1.32
CA CYS A 130 5.62 -2.14 0.11
C CYS A 130 6.17 -0.94 0.87
N VAL A 131 5.34 -0.33 1.72
CA VAL A 131 5.73 0.79 2.57
C VAL A 131 5.43 0.46 4.03
N ILE A 132 6.46 0.48 4.90
CA ILE A 132 6.33 0.12 6.33
C ILE A 132 7.15 1.11 7.16
N PRO A 133 6.64 1.57 8.33
CA PRO A 133 7.43 2.36 9.26
C PRO A 133 8.48 1.50 9.96
N SER A 134 9.63 2.10 10.28
CA SER A 134 10.63 1.45 11.14
C SER A 134 10.05 1.21 12.54
N PRO A 135 10.54 0.21 13.30
CA PRO A 135 10.06 -0.08 14.65
C PRO A 135 10.17 1.10 15.62
N CYS A 136 11.15 1.99 15.41
CA CYS A 136 11.30 3.22 16.21
C CYS A 136 10.40 4.38 15.76
N GLY A 137 9.61 4.21 14.69
CA GLY A 137 8.70 5.22 14.15
C GLY A 137 9.35 6.44 13.49
N LYS A 138 10.70 6.48 13.37
CA LYS A 138 11.41 7.64 12.82
C LYS A 138 11.56 7.62 11.31
N TYR A 139 11.52 6.43 10.70
CA TYR A 139 11.76 6.23 9.28
C TYR A 139 10.58 5.52 8.63
N ILE A 140 10.41 5.80 7.34
CA ILE A 140 9.51 5.10 6.44
C ILE A 140 10.36 4.37 5.41
N LEU A 141 10.14 3.07 5.26
CA LEU A 141 10.87 2.24 4.31
C LEU A 141 9.94 1.84 3.18
N CYS A 142 10.43 1.93 1.93
CA CYS A 142 9.67 1.57 0.74
C CYS A 142 10.50 0.67 -0.17
N THR A 143 9.98 -0.53 -0.49
CA THR A 143 10.59 -1.37 -1.53
C THR A 143 10.24 -0.87 -2.90
N ASP A 144 11.17 -1.02 -3.83
CA ASP A 144 10.96 -0.75 -5.23
C ASP A 144 11.47 -1.94 -6.05
N LEU A 145 10.51 -2.68 -6.61
CA LEU A 145 10.76 -3.86 -7.42
C LEU A 145 11.51 -3.50 -8.71
N GLY A 146 11.17 -2.35 -9.30
CA GLY A 146 11.73 -1.91 -10.57
C GLY A 146 13.19 -1.49 -10.49
N THR A 147 13.67 -1.08 -9.29
CA THR A 147 15.04 -0.60 -9.11
C THR A 147 15.90 -1.48 -8.21
N ASP A 148 15.43 -2.66 -7.81
CA ASP A 148 16.09 -3.58 -6.87
C ASP A 148 16.57 -2.88 -5.59
N ALA A 149 15.69 -2.07 -4.98
CA ALA A 149 16.09 -1.24 -3.87
C ALA A 149 15.04 -1.12 -2.76
N LEU A 150 15.55 -0.96 -1.53
CA LEU A 150 14.80 -0.50 -0.36
C LEU A 150 15.21 0.94 -0.06
N TYR A 151 14.28 1.86 -0.20
CA TYR A 151 14.46 3.28 0.08
C TYR A 151 14.07 3.58 1.52
N ILE A 152 14.87 4.40 2.20
CA ILE A 152 14.68 4.77 3.61
C ILE A 152 14.53 6.28 3.69
N TYR A 153 13.37 6.72 4.14
CA TYR A 153 12.98 8.12 4.27
C TYR A 153 12.81 8.52 5.73
N ASP A 154 12.93 9.81 6.04
CA ASP A 154 12.31 10.36 7.24
C ASP A 154 10.78 10.46 7.07
N ARG A 155 10.07 10.89 8.11
CA ARG A 155 8.61 11.01 8.09
C ARG A 155 8.08 12.05 7.11
N GLU A 156 8.93 12.99 6.68
CA GLU A 156 8.58 13.99 5.67
C GLU A 156 8.95 13.56 4.24
N LEU A 157 9.27 12.27 4.04
CA LEU A 157 9.72 11.71 2.77
C LEU A 157 10.97 12.39 2.21
N ASN A 158 11.90 12.82 3.06
CA ASN A 158 13.25 13.15 2.63
C ASN A 158 14.10 11.88 2.65
N LEU A 159 14.71 11.52 1.54
CA LEU A 159 15.55 10.33 1.42
C LEU A 159 16.75 10.41 2.36
N LYS A 160 16.96 9.36 3.14
CA LYS A 160 18.07 9.22 4.08
C LYS A 160 19.10 8.19 3.64
N ASN A 161 18.61 7.08 3.06
CA ASN A 161 19.49 5.99 2.61
C ASN A 161 18.77 5.11 1.59
N THR A 162 19.55 4.30 0.89
CA THR A 162 19.05 3.28 -0.03
C THR A 162 19.87 2.00 0.15
N ALA A 163 19.21 0.86 0.34
CA ALA A 163 19.83 -0.45 0.35
C ALA A 163 19.47 -1.19 -0.94
N LYS A 164 20.47 -1.74 -1.62
CA LYS A 164 20.27 -2.51 -2.85
C LYS A 164 20.20 -4.00 -2.55
N VAL A 165 19.35 -4.71 -3.29
CA VAL A 165 19.38 -6.15 -3.43
C VAL A 165 20.12 -6.53 -4.72
N PRO A 166 20.50 -7.80 -4.94
CA PRO A 166 21.12 -8.20 -6.21
C PRO A 166 20.23 -7.85 -7.40
N GLU A 167 20.88 -7.52 -8.50
CA GLU A 167 20.22 -7.08 -9.73
C GLU A 167 19.26 -8.15 -10.28
N GLY A 168 18.07 -7.74 -10.69
CA GLY A 168 17.04 -8.62 -11.25
C GLY A 168 16.20 -9.37 -10.21
N TYR A 169 16.42 -9.15 -8.91
CA TYR A 169 15.69 -9.87 -7.87
C TYR A 169 14.26 -9.34 -7.66
N GLY A 170 14.04 -8.05 -7.88
CA GLY A 170 12.73 -7.42 -7.74
C GLY A 170 12.18 -7.49 -6.32
N ILE A 171 12.82 -6.77 -5.38
CA ILE A 171 12.39 -6.73 -3.98
C ILE A 171 10.93 -6.23 -3.87
N ARG A 172 10.07 -7.02 -3.24
CA ARG A 172 8.62 -6.76 -3.20
C ARG A 172 8.09 -6.39 -1.83
N HIS A 173 8.17 -7.29 -0.88
CA HIS A 173 7.68 -7.12 0.48
C HIS A 173 8.79 -7.36 1.50
N PHE A 174 8.63 -6.79 2.69
CA PHE A 174 9.54 -7.04 3.80
C PHE A 174 8.82 -6.95 5.14
N VAL A 175 9.45 -7.51 6.16
CA VAL A 175 9.05 -7.36 7.57
C VAL A 175 10.30 -7.15 8.41
N PHE A 176 10.14 -6.49 9.55
CA PHE A 176 11.19 -6.42 10.55
C PHE A 176 11.20 -7.68 11.43
N SER A 177 12.38 -8.07 11.91
CA SER A 177 12.49 -9.01 13.02
C SER A 177 11.81 -8.43 14.27
N LYS A 178 11.42 -9.30 15.21
CA LYS A 178 10.74 -8.89 16.45
C LYS A 178 11.55 -7.88 17.28
N ASP A 179 12.87 -7.98 17.25
CA ASP A 179 13.80 -7.06 17.92
C ASP A 179 14.18 -5.82 17.08
N GLY A 180 13.65 -5.70 15.85
CA GLY A 180 13.89 -4.60 14.94
C GLY A 180 15.30 -4.52 14.32
N LYS A 181 16.16 -5.54 14.54
CA LYS A 181 17.55 -5.51 14.06
C LYS A 181 17.73 -5.96 12.63
N TYR A 182 16.82 -6.77 12.13
CA TYR A 182 16.90 -7.36 10.80
C TYR A 182 15.66 -7.03 9.99
N ILE A 183 15.83 -7.00 8.68
CA ILE A 183 14.77 -6.94 7.68
C ILE A 183 14.79 -8.26 6.91
N TYR A 184 13.65 -8.94 6.84
CA TYR A 184 13.44 -10.10 5.98
C TYR A 184 12.64 -9.64 4.78
N ALA A 185 13.24 -9.73 3.60
CA ALA A 185 12.60 -9.32 2.36
C ALA A 185 12.34 -10.53 1.45
N VAL A 186 11.25 -10.45 0.69
CA VAL A 186 10.96 -11.40 -0.39
C VAL A 186 11.06 -10.69 -1.74
N ASN A 187 11.63 -11.38 -2.69
CA ASN A 187 11.74 -10.93 -4.07
C ASN A 187 10.64 -11.58 -4.92
N GLU A 188 10.24 -10.92 -6.01
CA GLU A 188 9.19 -11.43 -6.90
C GLU A 188 9.74 -12.14 -8.12
N LEU A 189 10.93 -11.76 -8.59
CA LEU A 189 11.42 -12.16 -9.91
C LEU A 189 12.36 -13.36 -9.88
N ILE A 190 12.90 -13.71 -8.70
CA ILE A 190 13.80 -14.86 -8.51
C ILE A 190 13.43 -15.58 -7.21
#